data_fc5f77f4a96a0443cb06425948e495d1
#
_entry.id   fc5f77f4a96a0443cb06425948e495d1
#
_cell.length_a   1.000
_cell.length_b   1.000
_cell.length_c   1.000
_cell.angle_alpha   90.00
_cell.angle_beta   90.00
_cell.angle_gamma   90.00
#
_symmetry.space_group_name_H-M   'P 1'
#
loop_
_entity.id
_entity.type
_entity.pdbx_description
1 polymer ?
#
loop_
_entity_poly.entity_id
_entity_poly.type
_entity_poly.pdbx_seq_one_letter_code
_entity_poly.pdbx_strand_id
1 'polypeptide(L)'
;MKYLSIWTPCALAISALLVGCGGGEGGGASAPPSTPTPALYGEALEEAETAELVAQKGFNFGTDYKVEVSLSVAEPAGAEGYLSLYTEFDAASGRPDYASRIVLSTLDNQAGYNYSMRLPNHVTQVWAEVWYRDAPTKPLKQMLTVSNGVINETL
;
A
#
# COMPACT_ATOMS: atom_id res chain seq x y z
N MET A 1 -13.54 38.41 39.55
CA MET A 1 -13.83 39.11 38.28
C MET A 1 -14.52 38.13 37.37
N LYS A 2 -15.73 38.41 36.99
CA LYS A 2 -16.64 37.57 36.21
C LYS A 2 -16.29 37.76 34.71
N TYR A 3 -16.06 36.69 33.96
CA TYR A 3 -16.10 36.74 32.48
C TYR A 3 -17.20 35.85 31.98
N LEU A 4 -18.10 36.50 31.28
CA LEU A 4 -19.32 35.99 30.66
C LEU A 4 -19.03 35.00 29.54
N SER A 5 -19.78 33.94 29.57
CA SER A 5 -20.14 33.04 28.51
C SER A 5 -20.78 33.78 27.33
N ILE A 6 -20.29 33.56 26.10
CA ILE A 6 -21.04 33.87 24.87
C ILE A 6 -21.16 32.56 24.07
N TRP A 7 -22.30 31.92 24.22
CA TRP A 7 -22.80 30.89 23.35
C TRP A 7 -23.38 31.55 22.09
N THR A 8 -22.88 31.17 20.95
CA THR A 8 -23.51 31.48 19.67
C THR A 8 -23.94 30.15 19.04
N PRO A 9 -25.23 29.89 18.85
CA PRO A 9 -25.71 28.76 18.08
C PRO A 9 -25.73 29.16 16.61
N CYS A 10 -24.94 28.48 15.74
CA CYS A 10 -25.09 28.60 14.32
C CYS A 10 -25.91 27.43 13.80
N ALA A 11 -27.07 27.78 13.28
CA ALA A 11 -28.14 26.90 12.86
C ALA A 11 -27.80 26.19 11.54
N LEU A 12 -28.30 24.98 11.47
CA LEU A 12 -28.53 24.09 10.34
C LEU A 12 -28.89 24.78 8.99
N ALA A 13 -28.31 24.27 7.93
CA ALA A 13 -28.98 24.15 6.63
C ALA A 13 -28.58 22.83 5.97
N ILE A 14 -29.42 21.84 6.13
CA ILE A 14 -29.42 20.58 5.41
C ILE A 14 -30.15 20.86 4.10
N SER A 15 -29.42 20.83 2.98
CA SER A 15 -30.05 20.78 1.64
C SER A 15 -29.75 19.44 1.01
N ALA A 16 -30.74 18.56 1.09
CA ALA A 16 -30.83 17.32 0.33
C ALA A 16 -31.15 17.65 -1.13
N LEU A 17 -30.26 17.35 -2.05
CA LEU A 17 -30.56 17.27 -3.48
C LEU A 17 -30.46 15.82 -3.92
N LEU A 18 -31.60 15.16 -3.87
CA LEU A 18 -31.91 13.95 -4.63
C LEU A 18 -32.20 14.40 -6.08
N VAL A 19 -31.31 14.08 -7.03
CA VAL A 19 -31.65 14.15 -8.45
C VAL A 19 -31.69 12.73 -8.98
N GLY A 20 -32.90 12.38 -9.35
CA GLY A 20 -33.33 11.09 -9.86
C GLY A 20 -32.77 10.76 -11.23
N CYS A 21 -32.57 9.49 -11.39
CA CYS A 21 -32.46 8.79 -12.67
C CYS A 21 -33.81 8.94 -13.42
N GLY A 22 -33.80 9.67 -14.53
CA GLY A 22 -34.94 9.81 -15.44
C GLY A 22 -34.51 9.47 -16.86
N GLY A 23 -34.98 8.32 -17.35
CA GLY A 23 -34.90 7.98 -18.76
C GLY A 23 -35.76 8.91 -19.59
N GLY A 24 -35.34 9.26 -20.79
CA GLY A 24 -36.07 10.04 -21.80
C GLY A 24 -35.55 9.70 -23.18
N GLU A 25 -36.37 8.94 -23.92
CA GLU A 25 -36.26 8.77 -25.36
C GLU A 25 -36.47 10.13 -26.05
N GLY A 26 -35.70 10.40 -27.11
CA GLY A 26 -35.93 11.53 -27.99
C GLY A 26 -34.88 11.63 -29.09
N GLY A 27 -35.25 11.15 -30.28
CA GLY A 27 -34.42 11.06 -31.47
C GLY A 27 -33.78 12.34 -31.95
N GLY A 28 -32.58 12.21 -32.50
CA GLY A 28 -31.86 13.24 -33.26
C GLY A 28 -30.64 12.57 -33.88
N ALA A 29 -30.76 12.20 -35.15
CA ALA A 29 -29.68 11.67 -35.94
C ALA A 29 -28.60 12.72 -36.13
N SER A 30 -27.51 12.58 -35.40
CA SER A 30 -26.22 13.17 -35.73
C SER A 30 -25.22 12.05 -35.82
N ALA A 31 -24.59 11.89 -36.97
CA ALA A 31 -23.58 10.89 -37.20
C ALA A 31 -22.46 10.99 -36.12
N PRO A 32 -22.08 9.89 -35.48
CA PRO A 32 -20.98 9.93 -34.57
C PRO A 32 -19.69 10.25 -35.32
N PRO A 33 -18.78 11.05 -34.73
CA PRO A 33 -17.44 11.20 -35.27
C PRO A 33 -16.80 9.79 -35.29
N SER A 34 -16.25 9.45 -36.44
CA SER A 34 -15.52 8.23 -36.65
C SER A 34 -14.39 8.14 -35.61
N THR A 35 -14.59 7.36 -34.55
CA THR A 35 -13.53 6.89 -33.69
C THR A 35 -12.49 6.19 -34.57
N PRO A 36 -11.19 6.56 -34.50
CA PRO A 36 -10.16 5.77 -35.15
C PRO A 36 -10.25 4.36 -34.62
N THR A 37 -10.64 3.42 -35.44
CA THR A 37 -10.51 1.99 -35.18
C THR A 37 -9.07 1.75 -34.81
N PRO A 38 -8.75 1.20 -33.63
CA PRO A 38 -7.42 0.73 -33.37
C PRO A 38 -7.18 -0.45 -34.31
N ALA A 39 -6.50 -0.16 -35.42
CA ALA A 39 -5.98 -1.19 -36.32
C ALA A 39 -4.82 -1.88 -35.61
N LEU A 40 -5.12 -2.87 -34.76
CA LEU A 40 -4.13 -3.77 -34.20
C LEU A 40 -4.77 -4.96 -33.49
N TYR A 41 -5.61 -5.71 -34.18
CA TYR A 41 -5.76 -7.14 -33.99
C TYR A 41 -6.08 -7.73 -35.36
N GLY A 42 -5.04 -7.76 -36.20
CA GLY A 42 -5.02 -8.63 -37.33
C GLY A 42 -4.88 -10.06 -36.80
N GLU A 43 -5.62 -10.95 -37.40
CA GLU A 43 -5.83 -12.36 -37.14
C GLU A 43 -6.88 -12.60 -36.05
N ALA A 44 -8.00 -13.13 -36.53
CA ALA A 44 -8.99 -13.75 -35.67
C ALA A 44 -8.23 -14.77 -34.80
N LEU A 45 -8.13 -14.46 -33.50
CA LEU A 45 -7.73 -15.47 -32.54
C LEU A 45 -8.79 -16.56 -32.69
N GLU A 46 -8.42 -17.72 -33.25
CA GLU A 46 -9.25 -18.90 -33.17
C GLU A 46 -9.71 -19.01 -31.72
N GLU A 47 -10.99 -19.17 -31.50
CA GLU A 47 -11.54 -19.34 -30.15
C GLU A 47 -10.91 -20.60 -29.58
N ALA A 48 -9.75 -20.44 -28.91
CA ALA A 48 -9.10 -21.52 -28.20
C ALA A 48 -10.05 -21.92 -27.06
N GLU A 49 -10.53 -23.13 -27.09
CA GLU A 49 -11.34 -23.65 -25.98
C GLU A 49 -10.50 -23.57 -24.70
N THR A 50 -11.11 -23.13 -23.59
CA THR A 50 -10.42 -23.00 -22.30
C THR A 50 -9.74 -24.31 -21.87
N ALA A 51 -10.22 -25.44 -22.35
CA ALA A 51 -9.62 -26.74 -22.12
C ALA A 51 -8.25 -26.94 -22.81
N GLU A 52 -7.93 -26.15 -23.83
CA GLU A 52 -6.67 -26.22 -24.58
C GLU A 52 -5.59 -25.30 -24.00
N LEU A 53 -5.96 -24.41 -23.08
CA LEU A 53 -5.05 -23.52 -22.38
C LEU A 53 -4.21 -24.30 -21.38
N VAL A 54 -3.03 -24.74 -21.84
CA VAL A 54 -2.05 -25.42 -20.98
C VAL A 54 -0.97 -24.42 -20.56
N ALA A 55 -0.76 -24.29 -19.25
CA ALA A 55 0.33 -23.50 -18.74
C ALA A 55 1.68 -24.06 -19.23
N GLN A 56 2.59 -23.19 -19.67
CA GLN A 56 3.92 -23.61 -20.12
C GLN A 56 4.64 -24.38 -19.01
N LYS A 57 5.42 -25.39 -19.40
CA LYS A 57 6.23 -26.17 -18.46
C LYS A 57 7.18 -25.22 -17.69
N GLY A 58 7.08 -25.22 -16.36
CA GLY A 58 7.86 -24.34 -15.50
C GLY A 58 7.19 -23.01 -15.19
N PHE A 59 5.96 -22.76 -15.65
CA PHE A 59 5.20 -21.59 -15.23
C PHE A 59 4.93 -21.65 -13.72
N ASN A 60 5.37 -20.61 -13.00
CA ASN A 60 5.20 -20.50 -11.57
C ASN A 60 4.03 -19.55 -11.26
N PHE A 61 2.97 -20.08 -10.70
CA PHE A 61 1.82 -19.31 -10.21
C PHE A 61 2.05 -18.66 -8.83
N GLY A 62 3.24 -18.83 -8.26
CA GLY A 62 3.58 -18.21 -6.98
C GLY A 62 3.54 -16.68 -7.10
N THR A 63 2.71 -16.04 -6.27
CA THR A 63 2.56 -14.59 -6.24
C THR A 63 3.41 -13.93 -5.16
N ASP A 64 4.07 -14.75 -4.33
CA ASP A 64 4.88 -14.32 -3.19
C ASP A 64 6.11 -15.21 -3.03
N TYR A 65 7.09 -14.73 -2.27
CA TYR A 65 8.30 -15.46 -1.93
C TYR A 65 8.67 -15.29 -0.47
N LYS A 66 9.45 -16.23 0.06
CA LYS A 66 9.91 -16.23 1.46
C LYS A 66 11.06 -15.24 1.64
N VAL A 67 10.99 -14.46 2.72
CA VAL A 67 12.04 -13.52 3.12
C VAL A 67 12.39 -13.76 4.59
N GLU A 68 13.69 -13.93 4.85
CA GLU A 68 14.23 -13.95 6.19
C GLU A 68 14.64 -12.53 6.59
N VAL A 69 14.15 -12.07 7.74
CA VAL A 69 14.39 -10.72 8.24
C VAL A 69 15.18 -10.78 9.51
N SER A 70 16.33 -10.10 9.54
CA SER A 70 17.17 -9.89 10.71
C SER A 70 17.47 -8.41 10.84
N LEU A 71 16.90 -7.77 11.85
CA LEU A 71 17.07 -6.34 12.12
C LEU A 71 17.61 -6.13 13.51
N SER A 72 18.59 -5.24 13.64
CA SER A 72 19.10 -4.75 14.90
C SER A 72 19.04 -3.22 14.94
N VAL A 73 19.28 -2.63 16.10
CA VAL A 73 19.40 -1.18 16.28
C VAL A 73 20.73 -0.85 16.90
N ALA A 74 21.52 -0.01 16.25
CA ALA A 74 22.85 0.38 16.74
C ALA A 74 22.75 1.28 17.96
N GLU A 75 21.87 2.28 17.89
CA GLU A 75 21.68 3.27 18.97
C GLU A 75 20.18 3.39 19.29
N PRO A 76 19.65 2.50 20.17
CA PRO A 76 18.25 2.54 20.52
C PRO A 76 17.92 3.84 21.29
N ALA A 77 16.88 4.55 20.86
CA ALA A 77 16.44 5.79 21.50
C ALA A 77 15.63 5.58 22.78
N GLY A 78 15.27 4.35 23.10
CA GLY A 78 14.46 4.01 24.27
C GLY A 78 14.63 2.55 24.69
N ALA A 79 13.95 2.16 25.77
CA ALA A 79 14.07 0.83 26.35
C ALA A 79 13.47 -0.27 25.46
N GLU A 80 12.35 0.02 24.81
CA GLU A 80 11.62 -0.91 23.94
C GLU A 80 11.20 -0.20 22.65
N GLY A 81 11.53 -0.79 21.52
CA GLY A 81 11.14 -0.32 20.20
C GLY A 81 9.90 -1.04 19.67
N TYR A 82 9.11 -0.35 18.84
CA TYR A 82 7.98 -0.90 18.11
C TYR A 82 8.29 -0.81 16.63
N LEU A 83 8.60 -1.96 16.03
CA LEU A 83 8.92 -2.09 14.62
C LEU A 83 7.64 -2.16 13.79
N SER A 84 7.58 -1.38 12.72
CA SER A 84 6.61 -1.52 11.65
C SER A 84 7.33 -1.65 10.32
N LEU A 85 6.88 -2.57 9.46
CA LEU A 85 7.35 -2.70 8.08
C LEU A 85 6.18 -2.46 7.13
N TYR A 86 6.47 -1.74 6.03
CA TYR A 86 5.49 -1.35 5.01
C TYR A 86 6.02 -1.71 3.62
N THR A 87 5.12 -2.17 2.73
CA THR A 87 5.47 -2.53 1.35
C THR A 87 5.39 -1.36 0.39
N GLU A 88 4.62 -0.31 0.74
CA GLU A 88 4.45 0.88 -0.08
C GLU A 88 4.88 2.13 0.69
N PHE A 89 5.69 2.96 0.05
CA PHE A 89 6.23 4.20 0.62
C PHE A 89 6.71 5.15 -0.46
N ASP A 90 6.73 6.43 -0.13
CA ASP A 90 7.38 7.47 -0.93
C ASP A 90 8.82 7.66 -0.44
N ALA A 91 9.79 7.21 -1.23
CA ALA A 91 11.20 7.29 -0.88
C ALA A 91 11.71 8.74 -0.77
N ALA A 92 11.10 9.69 -1.49
CA ALA A 92 11.52 11.09 -1.47
C ALA A 92 11.11 11.79 -0.17
N SER A 93 9.91 11.51 0.34
CA SER A 93 9.41 12.11 1.58
C SER A 93 9.67 11.27 2.82
N GLY A 94 10.07 10.00 2.67
CA GLY A 94 10.21 9.04 3.77
C GLY A 94 8.87 8.74 4.46
N ARG A 95 7.77 8.74 3.70
CA ARG A 95 6.42 8.47 4.22
C ARG A 95 5.91 7.13 3.71
N PRO A 96 5.58 6.19 4.61
CA PRO A 96 4.93 4.95 4.21
C PRO A 96 3.45 5.18 3.91
N ASP A 97 2.87 4.33 3.07
CA ASP A 97 1.44 4.10 3.09
C ASP A 97 1.12 3.22 4.30
N TYR A 98 0.47 3.78 5.29
CA TYR A 98 0.16 3.08 6.54
C TYR A 98 -0.81 1.90 6.34
N ALA A 99 -1.56 1.86 5.22
CA ALA A 99 -2.43 0.74 4.86
C ALA A 99 -1.63 -0.48 4.37
N SER A 100 -0.42 -0.27 3.86
CA SER A 100 0.48 -1.32 3.36
C SER A 100 1.32 -2.00 4.46
N ARG A 101 1.00 -1.77 5.75
CA ARG A 101 1.76 -2.34 6.86
C ARG A 101 1.63 -3.85 6.93
N ILE A 102 2.75 -4.55 6.86
CA ILE A 102 2.84 -6.02 6.89
C ILE A 102 3.37 -6.58 8.21
N VAL A 103 4.10 -5.77 8.98
CA VAL A 103 4.63 -6.15 10.30
C VAL A 103 4.30 -5.05 11.31
N LEU A 104 3.90 -5.47 12.49
CA LEU A 104 3.91 -4.69 13.72
C LEU A 104 4.38 -5.60 14.85
N SER A 105 5.53 -5.31 15.43
CA SER A 105 6.14 -6.13 16.48
C SER A 105 6.93 -5.27 17.45
N THR A 106 7.19 -5.80 18.62
CA THR A 106 8.22 -5.26 19.50
C THR A 106 9.60 -5.59 18.94
N LEU A 107 10.54 -4.68 19.12
CA LEU A 107 11.94 -4.86 18.78
C LEU A 107 12.76 -4.85 20.07
N ASP A 108 13.33 -5.99 20.41
CA ASP A 108 14.27 -6.09 21.52
C ASP A 108 15.60 -5.42 21.14
N ASN A 109 16.08 -4.49 21.95
CA ASN A 109 17.30 -3.74 21.67
C ASN A 109 18.58 -4.59 21.72
N GLN A 110 18.53 -5.78 22.33
CA GLN A 110 19.67 -6.69 22.42
C GLN A 110 19.56 -7.86 21.44
N ALA A 111 18.37 -8.47 21.36
CA ALA A 111 18.14 -9.62 20.49
C ALA A 111 17.75 -9.24 19.07
N GLY A 112 17.33 -7.99 18.85
CA GLY A 112 16.83 -7.53 17.56
C GLY A 112 15.47 -8.13 17.18
N TYR A 113 15.20 -8.14 15.89
CA TYR A 113 14.03 -8.76 15.30
C TYR A 113 14.46 -9.81 14.28
N ASN A 114 14.12 -11.07 14.53
CA ASN A 114 14.46 -12.18 13.64
C ASN A 114 13.17 -12.94 13.32
N TYR A 115 12.75 -12.89 12.07
CA TYR A 115 11.51 -13.49 11.62
C TYR A 115 11.54 -13.87 10.15
N SER A 116 10.72 -14.84 9.77
CA SER A 116 10.50 -15.22 8.38
C SER A 116 9.11 -14.79 7.95
N MET A 117 9.01 -14.12 6.82
CA MET A 117 7.74 -13.65 6.24
C MET A 117 7.65 -13.95 4.76
N ARG A 118 6.49 -13.70 4.16
CA ARG A 118 6.30 -13.78 2.70
C ARG A 118 6.01 -12.38 2.17
N LEU A 119 6.65 -12.04 1.06
CA LEU A 119 6.43 -10.79 0.34
C LEU A 119 5.87 -11.09 -1.07
N PRO A 120 4.99 -10.22 -1.59
CA PRO A 120 4.61 -10.26 -3.00
C PRO A 120 5.83 -10.21 -3.92
N ASN A 121 5.82 -10.94 -5.03
CA ASN A 121 6.96 -11.07 -5.95
C ASN A 121 7.49 -9.73 -6.50
N HIS A 122 6.64 -8.71 -6.57
CA HIS A 122 7.01 -7.38 -7.05
C HIS A 122 7.67 -6.50 -5.97
N VAL A 123 7.60 -6.88 -4.69
CA VAL A 123 8.16 -6.11 -3.58
C VAL A 123 9.63 -6.50 -3.39
N THR A 124 10.53 -5.58 -3.67
CA THR A 124 11.98 -5.73 -3.50
C THR A 124 12.56 -4.82 -2.43
N GLN A 125 11.75 -3.90 -1.93
CA GLN A 125 12.11 -2.96 -0.88
C GLN A 125 10.95 -2.82 0.09
N VAL A 126 11.27 -2.59 1.36
CA VAL A 126 10.28 -2.29 2.40
C VAL A 126 10.75 -1.08 3.20
N TRP A 127 9.80 -0.33 3.73
CA TRP A 127 10.08 0.77 4.64
C TRP A 127 9.97 0.30 6.07
N ALA A 128 11.00 0.56 6.88
CA ALA A 128 11.03 0.26 8.30
C ALA A 128 10.85 1.54 9.13
N GLU A 129 10.01 1.48 10.14
CA GLU A 129 9.90 2.47 11.20
C GLU A 129 10.04 1.80 12.56
N VAL A 130 10.92 2.34 13.41
CA VAL A 130 11.00 1.95 14.81
C VAL A 130 10.64 3.14 15.68
N TRP A 131 9.61 2.96 16.50
CA TRP A 131 9.13 3.98 17.42
C TRP A 131 9.43 3.57 18.85
N TYR A 132 9.84 4.53 19.67
CA TYR A 132 10.09 4.34 21.09
C TYR A 132 9.06 5.10 21.91
N ARG A 133 8.53 4.45 22.95
CA ARG A 133 7.51 5.03 23.81
C ARG A 133 8.03 6.25 24.57
N ASP A 134 9.25 6.18 25.05
CA ASP A 134 9.96 7.19 25.83
C ASP A 134 10.69 8.24 24.95
N ALA A 135 10.78 8.00 23.63
CA ALA A 135 11.33 8.94 22.68
C ALA A 135 10.48 9.07 21.40
N PRO A 136 9.21 9.48 21.49
CA PRO A 136 8.28 9.47 20.34
C PRO A 136 8.64 10.47 19.23
N THR A 137 9.49 11.43 19.50
CA THR A 137 9.94 12.44 18.51
C THR A 137 11.15 12.01 17.70
N LYS A 138 11.71 10.84 17.98
CA LYS A 138 12.93 10.31 17.34
C LYS A 138 12.71 8.90 16.79
N PRO A 139 11.78 8.69 15.86
CA PRO A 139 11.65 7.40 15.22
C PRO A 139 12.86 7.13 14.33
N LEU A 140 13.32 5.89 14.32
CA LEU A 140 14.23 5.42 13.29
C LEU A 140 13.42 5.08 12.06
N LYS A 141 13.89 5.51 10.88
CA LYS A 141 13.21 5.33 9.60
C LYS A 141 14.24 4.99 8.54
N GLN A 142 14.03 3.86 7.88
CA GLN A 142 14.97 3.40 6.87
C GLN A 142 14.27 2.58 5.78
N MET A 143 14.73 2.76 4.54
CA MET A 143 14.41 1.86 3.44
C MET A 143 15.31 0.64 3.52
N LEU A 144 14.74 -0.55 3.47
CA LEU A 144 15.42 -1.83 3.50
C LEU A 144 15.28 -2.51 2.15
N THR A 145 16.36 -3.09 1.64
CA THR A 145 16.36 -3.82 0.37
C THR A 145 16.37 -5.32 0.61
N VAL A 146 15.51 -6.04 -0.10
CA VAL A 146 15.52 -7.50 -0.08
C VAL A 146 16.58 -8.01 -1.05
N SER A 147 17.57 -8.70 -0.53
CA SER A 147 18.65 -9.31 -1.32
C SER A 147 18.59 -10.83 -1.18
N ASN A 148 18.31 -11.53 -2.28
CA ASN A 148 18.24 -13.00 -2.32
C ASN A 148 17.29 -13.59 -1.25
N GLY A 149 16.15 -12.95 -1.00
CA GLY A 149 15.20 -13.39 0.02
C GLY A 149 15.64 -13.10 1.46
N VAL A 150 16.58 -12.18 1.66
CA VAL A 150 17.08 -11.79 2.98
C VAL A 150 17.05 -10.28 3.15
N ILE A 151 16.64 -9.82 4.30
CA ILE A 151 16.86 -8.47 4.84
C ILE A 151 17.73 -8.65 6.08
N ASN A 152 18.94 -8.09 6.07
CA ASN A 152 19.86 -8.14 7.22
C ASN A 152 20.50 -6.75 7.37
N GLU A 153 19.95 -5.96 8.28
CA GLU A 153 20.31 -4.55 8.43
C GLU A 153 20.37 -4.13 9.90
N THR A 154 21.17 -3.08 10.13
CA THR A 154 21.23 -2.38 11.42
C THR A 154 20.66 -0.97 11.21
N LEU A 155 19.60 -0.67 11.94
CA LEU A 155 18.89 0.60 11.94
C LEU A 155 19.56 1.62 12.85
#